data_ae8d7c6b207198e665a2a9abeb78b8e6
#
_entry.id   ae8d7c6b207198e665a2a9abeb78b8e6
#
_cell.length_a   1.000
_cell.length_b   1.000
_cell.length_c   1.000
_cell.angle_alpha   90.00
_cell.angle_beta   90.00
_cell.angle_gamma   90.00
#
_symmetry.space_group_name_H-M   'P 1'
#
loop_
_entity.id
_entity.type
_entity.pdbx_description
1 polymer ?
#
loop_
_entity_poly.entity_id
_entity_poly.type
_entity_poly.pdbx_seq_one_letter_code
_entity_poly.pdbx_strand_id
1 'polypeptide(L)'
;MMSETMNYGKKFATVHGKKIAYIEEGSGDPIVLLHGNPTSSFLWRNLVPELVDKGRVIVPDLIGQGDSEKLPASEGAGRYGFDVAYEYLSGLLREIGADQKVLLVIHDWGSGLGFYWAMNHPEQVRGVAYMEAIVMPLTWDDWPESARGIFQGF
;
A
#
# COMPACT_ATOMS: atom_id res chain seq x y z
N MET A 1 -6.46 19.09 14.64
CA MET A 1 -7.79 18.82 13.99
C MET A 1 -7.52 17.97 12.78
N MET A 2 -8.23 16.84 12.60
CA MET A 2 -7.99 15.98 11.43
C MET A 2 -8.48 16.67 10.15
N SER A 3 -7.69 16.59 9.06
CA SER A 3 -8.06 17.18 7.77
C SER A 3 -9.17 16.35 7.10
N GLU A 4 -10.17 17.02 6.57
CA GLU A 4 -11.22 16.40 5.74
C GLU A 4 -10.81 16.32 4.26
N THR A 5 -9.69 16.95 3.91
CA THR A 5 -9.21 17.05 2.52
C THR A 5 -7.80 16.48 2.38
N MET A 6 -7.50 15.98 1.19
CA MET A 6 -6.14 15.63 0.78
C MET A 6 -5.45 16.91 0.28
N ASN A 7 -4.39 17.33 0.98
CA ASN A 7 -3.67 18.57 0.66
C ASN A 7 -2.38 18.33 -0.13
N TYR A 8 -2.16 17.09 -0.61
CA TYR A 8 -0.95 16.69 -1.33
C TYR A 8 -1.27 16.34 -2.78
N GLY A 9 -0.46 16.86 -3.69
CA GLY A 9 -0.52 16.48 -5.10
C GLY A 9 -0.04 15.04 -5.30
N LYS A 10 -0.70 14.31 -6.19
CA LYS A 10 -0.26 12.97 -6.57
C LYS A 10 0.69 13.03 -7.76
N LYS A 11 1.75 12.25 -7.67
CA LYS A 11 2.64 11.88 -8.75
C LYS A 11 2.20 10.55 -9.35
N PHE A 12 2.70 10.24 -10.53
CA PHE A 12 2.40 9.00 -11.22
C PHE A 12 3.70 8.37 -11.74
N ALA A 13 3.85 7.07 -11.54
CA ALA A 13 4.88 6.26 -12.17
C ALA A 13 4.23 5.19 -13.05
N THR A 14 4.93 4.78 -14.11
CA THR A 14 4.46 3.70 -14.99
C THR A 14 5.11 2.39 -14.57
N VAL A 15 4.30 1.45 -14.13
CA VAL A 15 4.72 0.11 -13.71
C VAL A 15 3.95 -0.91 -14.55
N HIS A 16 4.65 -1.82 -15.23
CA HIS A 16 4.04 -2.82 -16.11
C HIS A 16 3.02 -2.22 -17.11
N GLY A 17 3.32 -1.01 -17.62
CA GLY A 17 2.46 -0.29 -18.56
C GLY A 17 1.22 0.38 -17.95
N LYS A 18 1.08 0.38 -16.61
CA LYS A 18 -0.03 1.01 -15.89
C LYS A 18 0.46 2.17 -15.04
N LYS A 19 -0.38 3.21 -14.92
CA LYS A 19 -0.08 4.37 -14.06
C LYS A 19 -0.43 4.06 -12.62
N ILE A 20 0.55 4.15 -11.74
CA ILE A 20 0.39 4.03 -10.30
C ILE A 20 0.52 5.43 -9.68
N ALA A 21 -0.53 5.84 -8.98
CA ALA A 21 -0.57 7.12 -8.27
C ALA A 21 0.11 6.98 -6.90
N TYR A 22 0.84 8.02 -6.49
CA TYR A 22 1.43 8.08 -5.16
C TYR A 22 1.64 9.53 -4.73
N ILE A 23 1.63 9.76 -3.42
CA ILE A 23 2.09 11.00 -2.80
C ILE A 23 3.57 10.84 -2.49
N GLU A 24 4.34 11.89 -2.65
CA GLU A 24 5.75 11.94 -2.27
C GLU A 24 6.09 13.31 -1.69
N GLU A 25 6.48 13.30 -0.42
CA GLU A 25 6.84 14.49 0.34
C GLU A 25 8.09 14.24 1.19
N GLY A 26 8.81 15.31 1.52
CA GLY A 26 10.04 15.22 2.30
C GLY A 26 11.24 14.72 1.49
N SER A 27 12.29 14.30 2.19
CA SER A 27 13.55 13.83 1.58
C SER A 27 14.31 12.89 2.52
N GLY A 28 15.23 12.10 1.98
CA GLY A 28 16.05 11.15 2.75
C GLY A 28 15.60 9.69 2.53
N ASP A 29 15.76 8.85 3.57
CA ASP A 29 15.39 7.43 3.49
C ASP A 29 13.87 7.27 3.36
N PRO A 30 13.38 6.30 2.55
CA PRO A 30 11.96 6.13 2.32
C PRO A 30 11.17 5.72 3.58
N ILE A 31 10.00 6.36 3.75
CA ILE A 31 8.94 5.98 4.69
C ILE A 31 7.72 5.66 3.82
N VAL A 32 7.43 4.38 3.64
CA VAL A 32 6.36 3.91 2.75
C VAL A 32 5.12 3.56 3.56
N LEU A 33 4.01 4.24 3.29
CA LEU A 33 2.73 4.06 3.97
C LEU A 33 1.76 3.29 3.07
N LEU A 34 1.44 2.04 3.43
CA LEU A 34 0.57 1.17 2.64
C LEU A 34 -0.82 1.07 3.27
N HIS A 35 -1.82 1.49 2.49
CA HIS A 35 -3.23 1.35 2.85
C HIS A 35 -3.77 -0.04 2.49
N GLY A 36 -5.00 -0.33 2.89
CA GLY A 36 -5.70 -1.55 2.57
C GLY A 36 -7.03 -1.34 1.85
N ASN A 37 -7.87 -2.35 1.90
CA ASN A 37 -9.20 -2.35 1.30
C ASN A 37 -10.25 -1.75 2.26
N PRO A 38 -11.23 -1.02 1.76
CA PRO A 38 -11.41 -0.45 0.40
C PRO A 38 -10.95 1.01 0.33
N THR A 39 -9.76 1.33 0.82
CA THR A 39 -9.26 2.69 1.00
C THR A 39 -8.28 3.13 -0.11
N SER A 40 -7.53 4.18 0.17
CA SER A 40 -6.48 4.75 -0.70
C SER A 40 -5.44 5.47 0.15
N SER A 41 -4.48 6.13 -0.48
CA SER A 41 -3.53 7.02 0.17
C SER A 41 -4.19 8.07 1.08
N PHE A 42 -5.47 8.37 0.87
CA PHE A 42 -6.25 9.29 1.71
C PHE A 42 -6.27 8.90 3.20
N LEU A 43 -6.15 7.61 3.50
CA LEU A 43 -6.03 7.08 4.86
C LEU A 43 -4.95 7.83 5.66
N TRP A 44 -3.83 8.11 5.01
CA TRP A 44 -2.61 8.61 5.61
C TRP A 44 -2.47 10.14 5.62
N ARG A 45 -3.47 10.89 5.11
CA ARG A 45 -3.43 12.35 4.93
C ARG A 45 -3.02 13.15 6.15
N ASN A 46 -3.36 12.66 7.35
CA ASN A 46 -3.01 13.34 8.61
C ASN A 46 -1.66 12.87 9.18
N LEU A 47 -1.11 11.76 8.70
CA LEU A 47 0.19 11.26 9.13
C LEU A 47 1.34 11.81 8.27
N VAL A 48 1.08 12.09 7.01
CA VAL A 48 2.10 12.64 6.09
C VAL A 48 2.79 13.88 6.67
N PRO A 49 2.09 14.92 7.16
CA PRO A 49 2.75 16.12 7.67
C PRO A 49 3.61 15.89 8.91
N GLU A 50 3.36 14.83 9.68
CA GLU A 50 4.11 14.48 10.87
C GLU A 50 5.42 13.72 10.54
N LEU A 51 5.59 13.30 9.28
CA LEU A 51 6.70 12.46 8.84
C LEU A 51 7.62 13.14 7.81
N VAL A 52 7.21 14.26 7.20
CA VAL A 52 7.96 14.90 6.09
C VAL A 52 9.36 15.41 6.50
N ASP A 53 9.59 15.70 7.76
CA ASP A 53 10.86 16.11 8.32
C ASP A 53 11.73 14.91 8.79
N LYS A 54 11.21 13.70 8.72
CA LYS A 54 11.85 12.46 9.20
C LYS A 54 12.36 11.56 8.07
N GLY A 55 11.91 11.80 6.85
CA GLY A 55 12.29 11.00 5.69
C GLY A 55 11.52 11.37 4.43
N ARG A 56 11.75 10.61 3.37
CA ARG A 56 11.02 10.68 2.11
C ARG A 56 9.74 9.86 2.23
N VAL A 57 8.62 10.53 2.47
CA VAL A 57 7.30 9.90 2.68
C VAL A 57 6.69 9.53 1.34
N ILE A 58 6.42 8.25 1.13
CA ILE A 58 5.83 7.68 -0.08
C ILE A 58 4.49 7.04 0.30
N VAL A 59 3.42 7.46 -0.34
CA VAL A 59 2.06 6.96 -0.05
C VAL A 59 1.38 6.54 -1.35
N PRO A 60 1.58 5.30 -1.80
CA PRO A 60 0.95 4.83 -3.02
C PRO A 60 -0.56 4.62 -2.85
N ASP A 61 -1.29 4.75 -3.96
CA ASP A 61 -2.55 4.07 -4.16
C ASP A 61 -2.25 2.69 -4.77
N LEU A 62 -2.70 1.63 -4.15
CA LEU A 62 -2.53 0.28 -4.70
C LEU A 62 -3.22 0.17 -6.06
N ILE A 63 -2.72 -0.72 -6.92
CA ILE A 63 -3.32 -0.94 -8.25
C ILE A 63 -4.82 -1.18 -8.14
N GLY A 64 -5.61 -0.50 -8.96
CA GLY A 64 -7.07 -0.58 -8.92
C GLY A 64 -7.76 0.29 -7.86
N GLN A 65 -7.02 0.93 -6.97
CA GLN A 65 -7.56 1.76 -5.87
C GLN A 65 -7.14 3.23 -6.03
N GLY A 66 -7.83 4.12 -5.36
CA GLY A 66 -7.58 5.56 -5.43
C GLY A 66 -7.50 6.06 -6.87
N ASP A 67 -6.43 6.82 -7.17
CA ASP A 67 -6.14 7.37 -8.49
C ASP A 67 -5.21 6.49 -9.35
N SER A 68 -4.79 5.32 -8.83
CA SER A 68 -4.09 4.32 -9.63
C SER A 68 -4.99 3.73 -10.71
N GLU A 69 -4.38 3.38 -11.84
CA GLU A 69 -5.11 2.83 -13.00
C GLU A 69 -5.83 1.54 -12.63
N LYS A 70 -6.99 1.34 -13.24
CA LYS A 70 -7.80 0.14 -13.09
C LYS A 70 -7.42 -0.90 -14.14
N LEU A 71 -7.26 -2.14 -13.72
CA LEU A 71 -7.03 -3.25 -14.63
C LEU A 71 -8.33 -3.62 -15.36
N PRO A 72 -8.27 -3.93 -16.67
CA PRO A 72 -9.46 -4.24 -17.44
C PRO A 72 -10.11 -5.54 -16.98
N ALA A 73 -11.43 -5.63 -17.08
CA ALA A 73 -12.18 -6.81 -16.69
C ALA A 73 -11.76 -8.08 -17.49
N SER A 74 -11.20 -7.89 -18.68
CA SER A 74 -10.67 -8.97 -19.53
C SER A 74 -9.51 -9.74 -18.90
N GLU A 75 -8.83 -9.17 -17.90
CA GLU A 75 -7.78 -9.87 -17.13
C GLU A 75 -8.33 -10.86 -16.09
N GLY A 76 -9.66 -10.95 -15.99
CA GLY A 76 -10.33 -11.95 -15.15
C GLY A 76 -10.50 -11.52 -13.68
N ALA A 77 -11.07 -12.44 -12.87
CA ALA A 77 -11.39 -12.17 -11.47
C ALA A 77 -10.14 -11.99 -10.59
N GLY A 78 -9.03 -12.65 -10.95
CA GLY A 78 -7.76 -12.58 -10.19
C GLY A 78 -6.93 -11.32 -10.41
N ARG A 79 -7.37 -10.36 -11.25
CA ARG A 79 -6.60 -9.17 -11.63
C ARG A 79 -6.16 -8.26 -10.48
N TYR A 80 -6.81 -8.37 -9.33
CA TYR A 80 -6.44 -7.66 -8.10
C TYR A 80 -6.02 -8.63 -6.98
N GLY A 81 -5.60 -9.85 -7.36
CA GLY A 81 -5.06 -10.81 -6.41
C GLY A 81 -3.77 -10.32 -5.75
N PHE A 82 -3.38 -11.01 -4.69
CA PHE A 82 -2.22 -10.65 -3.87
C PHE A 82 -0.94 -10.50 -4.70
N ASP A 83 -0.64 -11.48 -5.55
CA ASP A 83 0.58 -11.49 -6.37
C ASP A 83 0.64 -10.31 -7.33
N VAL A 84 -0.51 -9.98 -7.97
CA VAL A 84 -0.62 -8.84 -8.87
C VAL A 84 -0.38 -7.53 -8.11
N ALA A 85 -1.04 -7.35 -6.98
CA ALA A 85 -0.86 -6.15 -6.15
C ALA A 85 0.60 -6.01 -5.67
N TYR A 86 1.24 -7.11 -5.29
CA TYR A 86 2.63 -7.16 -4.89
C TYR A 86 3.59 -6.77 -6.02
N GLU A 87 3.38 -7.27 -7.24
CA GLU A 87 4.21 -6.93 -8.40
C GLU A 87 4.16 -5.44 -8.73
N TYR A 88 2.96 -4.84 -8.70
CA TYR A 88 2.81 -3.39 -8.91
C TYR A 88 3.43 -2.57 -7.79
N LEU A 89 3.30 -2.98 -6.53
CA LEU A 89 3.94 -2.30 -5.40
C LEU A 89 5.46 -2.36 -5.50
N SER A 90 6.02 -3.56 -5.69
CA SER A 90 7.47 -3.75 -5.81
C SER A 90 8.05 -3.02 -7.03
N GLY A 91 7.31 -3.06 -8.14
CA GLY A 91 7.67 -2.32 -9.35
C GLY A 91 7.68 -0.81 -9.11
N LEU A 92 6.69 -0.28 -8.39
CA LEU A 92 6.63 1.14 -8.05
C LEU A 92 7.84 1.55 -7.19
N LEU A 93 8.10 0.84 -6.09
CA LEU A 93 9.19 1.19 -5.18
C LEU A 93 10.54 1.21 -5.91
N ARG A 94 10.77 0.27 -6.79
CA ARG A 94 11.98 0.21 -7.64
C ARG A 94 12.02 1.37 -8.63
N GLU A 95 10.93 1.63 -9.34
CA GLU A 95 10.85 2.68 -10.37
C GLU A 95 11.13 4.07 -9.82
N ILE A 96 10.66 4.36 -8.60
CA ILE A 96 10.88 5.67 -7.96
C ILE A 96 12.13 5.71 -7.05
N GLY A 97 12.91 4.62 -7.00
CA GLY A 97 14.10 4.51 -6.14
C GLY A 97 13.76 4.64 -4.65
N ALA A 98 12.70 3.98 -4.21
CA ALA A 98 12.24 3.96 -2.82
C ALA A 98 12.31 2.54 -2.22
N ASP A 99 13.24 1.73 -2.69
CA ASP A 99 13.40 0.32 -2.35
C ASP A 99 14.65 0.03 -1.49
N GLN A 100 15.30 1.07 -0.94
CA GLN A 100 16.46 0.90 -0.07
C GLN A 100 16.24 1.60 1.27
N LYS A 101 16.64 0.96 2.37
CA LYS A 101 16.51 1.46 3.74
C LYS A 101 15.07 1.86 4.10
N VAL A 102 14.11 1.06 3.67
CA VAL A 102 12.69 1.39 3.75
C VAL A 102 12.18 1.23 5.18
N LEU A 103 11.50 2.24 5.70
CA LEU A 103 10.60 2.12 6.84
C LEU A 103 9.18 1.90 6.30
N LEU A 104 8.62 0.72 6.58
CA LEU A 104 7.25 0.39 6.21
C LEU A 104 6.27 0.79 7.31
N VAL A 105 5.19 1.48 6.96
CA VAL A 105 4.04 1.77 7.82
C VAL A 105 2.82 1.16 7.14
N ILE A 106 2.28 0.09 7.70
CA ILE A 106 1.40 -0.81 6.97
C ILE A 106 0.09 -1.09 7.73
N HIS A 107 -1.01 -1.18 6.97
CA HIS A 107 -2.34 -1.36 7.49
C HIS A 107 -3.17 -2.28 6.58
N ASP A 108 -3.97 -3.17 7.17
CA ASP A 108 -4.93 -4.07 6.50
C ASP A 108 -4.28 -4.86 5.34
N TRP A 109 -4.81 -4.82 4.13
CA TRP A 109 -4.24 -5.47 2.94
C TRP A 109 -2.80 -5.02 2.64
N GLY A 110 -2.52 -3.72 2.87
CA GLY A 110 -1.17 -3.17 2.76
C GLY A 110 -0.19 -3.79 3.76
N SER A 111 -0.66 -4.35 4.89
CA SER A 111 0.21 -5.07 5.82
C SER A 111 0.63 -6.43 5.28
N GLY A 112 -0.28 -7.17 4.65
CA GLY A 112 0.07 -8.43 3.98
C GLY A 112 1.14 -8.21 2.91
N LEU A 113 0.93 -7.20 2.05
CA LEU A 113 1.89 -6.83 1.00
C LEU A 113 3.23 -6.35 1.58
N GLY A 114 3.19 -5.51 2.62
CA GLY A 114 4.39 -4.96 3.25
C GLY A 114 5.21 -6.00 3.98
N PHE A 115 4.59 -6.93 4.71
CA PHE A 115 5.29 -8.05 5.34
C PHE A 115 5.91 -8.98 4.29
N TYR A 116 5.18 -9.29 3.22
CA TYR A 116 5.71 -10.13 2.15
C TYR A 116 6.87 -9.45 1.42
N TRP A 117 6.79 -8.13 1.20
CA TRP A 117 7.89 -7.36 0.65
C TRP A 117 9.11 -7.38 1.58
N ALA A 118 8.92 -7.15 2.88
CA ALA A 118 9.99 -7.18 3.88
C ALA A 118 10.66 -8.56 3.97
N MET A 119 9.89 -9.63 3.89
CA MET A 119 10.40 -11.01 3.90
C MET A 119 11.29 -11.29 2.68
N ASN A 120 10.93 -10.77 1.51
CA ASN A 120 11.71 -10.96 0.28
C ASN A 120 12.88 -9.99 0.13
N HIS A 121 12.92 -8.91 0.92
CA HIS A 121 13.94 -7.86 0.85
C HIS A 121 14.45 -7.45 2.24
N PRO A 122 14.87 -8.38 3.10
CA PRO A 122 15.19 -8.08 4.50
C PRO A 122 16.32 -7.06 4.66
N GLU A 123 17.30 -7.06 3.75
CA GLU A 123 18.43 -6.13 3.75
C GLU A 123 18.05 -4.70 3.33
N GLN A 124 16.89 -4.53 2.69
CA GLN A 124 16.38 -3.24 2.23
C GLN A 124 15.45 -2.59 3.26
N VAL A 125 15.04 -3.35 4.29
CA VAL A 125 14.10 -2.89 5.32
C VAL A 125 14.85 -2.34 6.52
N ARG A 126 14.53 -1.09 6.91
CA ARG A 126 15.03 -0.46 8.13
C ARG A 126 14.15 -0.76 9.34
N GLY A 127 12.85 -0.94 9.12
CA GLY A 127 11.87 -1.23 10.17
C GLY A 127 10.46 -1.34 9.62
N VAL A 128 9.57 -1.85 10.46
CA VAL A 128 8.15 -2.00 10.13
C VAL A 128 7.30 -1.53 11.31
N ALA A 129 6.37 -0.61 11.05
CA ALA A 129 5.27 -0.25 11.92
C ALA A 129 3.96 -0.77 11.30
N TYR A 130 3.13 -1.44 12.08
CA TYR A 130 1.91 -2.06 11.55
C TYR A 130 0.72 -1.87 12.48
N MET A 131 -0.47 -1.83 11.91
CA MET A 131 -1.73 -1.72 12.61
C MET A 131 -2.83 -2.41 11.83
N GLU A 132 -3.82 -2.99 12.52
CA GLU A 132 -4.91 -3.76 11.89
C GLU A 132 -4.36 -4.76 10.85
N ALA A 133 -3.32 -5.52 11.24
CA ALA A 133 -2.44 -6.19 10.30
C ALA A 133 -2.88 -7.62 9.98
N ILE A 134 -2.76 -7.99 8.70
CA ILE A 134 -2.83 -9.37 8.21
C ILE A 134 -1.44 -9.98 8.39
N VAL A 135 -1.25 -10.77 9.44
CA VAL A 135 0.06 -11.32 9.83
C VAL A 135 0.25 -12.78 9.43
N MET A 136 -0.81 -13.44 8.95
CA MET A 136 -0.79 -14.84 8.52
C MET A 136 -1.91 -15.08 7.49
N PRO A 137 -1.79 -16.13 6.67
CA PRO A 137 -2.91 -16.57 5.84
C PRO A 137 -4.11 -16.89 6.72
N LEU A 138 -5.28 -16.38 6.34
CA LEU A 138 -6.55 -16.62 7.01
C LEU A 138 -7.44 -17.50 6.15
N THR A 139 -8.04 -18.50 6.75
CA THR A 139 -9.13 -19.27 6.17
C THR A 139 -10.47 -18.72 6.63
N TRP A 140 -11.56 -19.09 5.97
CA TRP A 140 -12.88 -18.66 6.42
C TRP A 140 -13.22 -19.14 7.85
N ASP A 141 -12.58 -20.20 8.32
CA ASP A 141 -12.77 -20.70 9.69
C ASP A 141 -12.13 -19.83 10.77
N ASP A 142 -11.13 -19.02 10.38
CA ASP A 142 -10.50 -18.07 11.27
C ASP A 142 -11.33 -16.79 11.48
N TRP A 143 -12.37 -16.57 10.65
CA TRP A 143 -13.23 -15.39 10.73
C TRP A 143 -14.38 -15.61 11.70
N PRO A 144 -14.77 -14.59 12.50
CA PRO A 144 -15.99 -14.62 13.29
C PRO A 144 -17.20 -14.92 12.40
N GLU A 145 -18.12 -15.76 12.86
CA GLU A 145 -19.28 -16.16 12.08
C GLU A 145 -20.11 -14.96 11.59
N SER A 146 -20.22 -13.93 12.44
CA SER A 146 -20.89 -12.67 12.11
C SER A 146 -20.25 -11.89 10.94
N ALA A 147 -18.96 -12.09 10.71
CA ALA A 147 -18.23 -11.39 9.63
C ALA A 147 -18.16 -12.20 8.34
N ARG A 148 -18.21 -13.53 8.40
CA ARG A 148 -18.10 -14.41 7.21
C ARG A 148 -19.12 -14.06 6.13
N GLY A 149 -20.40 -13.88 6.50
CA GLY A 149 -21.46 -13.57 5.53
C GLY A 149 -21.28 -12.23 4.82
N ILE A 150 -20.61 -11.28 5.47
CA ILE A 150 -20.32 -9.97 4.88
C ILE A 150 -19.19 -10.10 3.86
N PHE A 151 -18.09 -10.75 4.23
CA PHE A 151 -16.88 -10.80 3.41
C PHE A 151 -16.91 -11.87 2.32
N GLN A 152 -17.72 -12.91 2.45
CA GLN A 152 -17.93 -13.90 1.38
C GLN A 152 -18.80 -13.40 0.23
N GLY A 153 -19.50 -12.27 0.42
CA GLY A 153 -20.36 -11.65 -0.60
C GLY A 153 -19.64 -10.61 -1.48
N PHE A 154 -18.36 -10.35 -1.22
CA PHE A 154 -17.52 -9.50 -2.04
C PHE A 154 -16.62 -10.37 -2.93
#